data_ff6a17e446fae9710996b1858bd41134
#
_entry.id   ff6a17e446fae9710996b1858bd41134
#
_cell.length_a   1.000
_cell.length_b   1.000
_cell.length_c   1.000
_cell.angle_alpha   90.00
_cell.angle_beta   90.00
_cell.angle_gamma   90.00
#
_symmetry.space_group_name_H-M   'P 1'
#
loop_
_entity.id
_entity.type
_entity.pdbx_description
1 polymer ?
#
loop_
_entity_poly.entity_id
_entity_poly.type
_entity_poly.pdbx_seq_one_letter_code
_entity_poly.pdbx_strand_id
1 'polypeptide(L)'
;EQANTLFVRIVQVGNPDLDPATSTNANFGLIWDIAENLNFTMDYWTIDYKDRLELEGAQTKLFSDPNGPDVTRNQFGTLVAVNTTFFNEERTEVKGIDLSLSYFKETEKIGSFDLSIKATNLFDFLTPDGEVMVNRVGRFNYAAHTHSLPRLKLNAFLDWTYGNTRYSLIGRYVDGYKNLRVIPEASLANGYTNKVGSFLVFDIAAVRLIEFKDQQLTLGISLINAFDESAP
;
A
#
# COMPACT_ATOMS: atom_id res chain seq x y z
N GLU A 1 -24.71 23.61 -15.93
CA GLU A 1 -23.34 23.93 -16.39
C GLU A 1 -22.54 22.65 -16.50
N GLN A 2 -22.23 22.21 -17.75
CA GLN A 2 -21.33 21.07 -17.95
C GLN A 2 -19.94 21.53 -17.52
N ALA A 3 -19.37 20.87 -16.52
CA ALA A 3 -17.96 21.03 -16.17
C ALA A 3 -17.13 20.62 -17.40
N ASN A 4 -16.58 21.60 -18.09
CA ASN A 4 -15.62 21.35 -19.18
C ASN A 4 -14.38 20.69 -18.57
N THR A 5 -14.26 19.37 -18.77
CA THR A 5 -13.08 18.63 -18.36
C THR A 5 -11.91 19.05 -19.25
N LEU A 6 -11.03 19.90 -18.72
CA LEU A 6 -9.80 20.31 -19.41
C LEU A 6 -8.76 19.20 -19.27
N PHE A 7 -8.34 18.62 -20.37
CA PHE A 7 -7.18 17.73 -20.41
C PHE A 7 -5.90 18.59 -20.46
N VAL A 8 -5.14 18.59 -19.37
CA VAL A 8 -3.85 19.25 -19.26
C VAL A 8 -2.74 18.25 -19.52
N ARG A 9 -1.82 18.58 -20.41
CA ARG A 9 -0.67 17.74 -20.72
C ARG A 9 0.39 17.91 -19.63
N ILE A 10 0.83 16.81 -19.01
CA ILE A 10 2.02 16.80 -18.15
C ILE A 10 3.20 16.39 -19.03
N VAL A 11 4.23 17.23 -19.10
CA VAL A 11 5.45 16.97 -19.87
C VAL A 11 6.59 16.73 -18.89
N GLN A 12 7.15 15.52 -18.91
CA GLN A 12 8.32 15.19 -18.10
C GLN A 12 9.59 15.59 -18.86
N VAL A 13 10.42 16.40 -18.21
CA VAL A 13 11.70 16.88 -18.75
C VAL A 13 12.83 16.22 -17.97
N GLY A 14 13.85 15.74 -18.66
CA GLY A 14 15.04 15.18 -18.03
C GLY A 14 15.82 16.23 -17.24
N ASN A 15 16.46 15.82 -16.14
CA ASN A 15 17.35 16.66 -15.36
C ASN A 15 18.76 16.03 -15.38
N PRO A 16 19.75 16.66 -16.02
CA PRO A 16 21.12 16.16 -16.07
C PRO A 16 21.90 16.37 -14.76
N ASP A 17 21.39 17.19 -13.85
CA ASP A 17 22.08 17.61 -12.61
C ASP A 17 21.66 16.74 -11.40
N LEU A 18 21.11 15.52 -11.67
CA LEU A 18 20.69 14.60 -10.61
C LEU A 18 21.89 13.89 -9.98
N ASP A 19 21.96 13.92 -8.68
CA ASP A 19 22.88 13.11 -7.89
C ASP A 19 22.37 11.66 -7.70
N PRO A 20 23.27 10.69 -7.52
CA PRO A 20 22.89 9.32 -7.22
C PRO A 20 22.23 9.21 -5.83
N ALA A 21 21.05 8.61 -5.77
CA ALA A 21 20.40 8.30 -4.49
C ALA A 21 21.23 7.30 -3.70
N THR A 22 21.35 7.52 -2.37
CA THR A 22 22.01 6.61 -1.45
C THR A 22 21.09 6.22 -0.32
N SER A 23 21.29 5.03 0.30
CA SER A 23 20.53 4.64 1.47
C SER A 23 21.40 3.92 2.51
N THR A 24 21.08 4.14 3.78
CA THR A 24 21.59 3.38 4.91
C THR A 24 20.45 2.60 5.51
N ASN A 25 20.61 1.27 5.61
CA ASN A 25 19.60 0.37 6.12
C ASN A 25 20.09 -0.29 7.40
N ALA A 26 19.23 -0.41 8.41
CA ALA A 26 19.47 -1.22 9.60
C ALA A 26 18.24 -2.10 9.86
N ASN A 27 18.51 -3.33 10.30
CA ASN A 27 17.48 -4.32 10.61
C ASN A 27 17.84 -5.02 11.92
N PHE A 28 16.84 -5.30 12.75
CA PHE A 28 16.93 -6.13 13.94
C PHE A 28 15.83 -7.17 13.93
N GLY A 29 16.20 -8.45 13.80
CA GLY A 29 15.29 -9.58 13.74
C GLY A 29 15.29 -10.42 15.02
N LEU A 30 14.12 -10.94 15.38
CA LEU A 30 13.90 -11.94 16.42
C LEU A 30 13.14 -13.12 15.82
N ILE A 31 13.65 -14.33 16.05
CA ILE A 31 12.93 -15.57 15.74
C ILE A 31 12.72 -16.29 17.07
N TRP A 32 11.48 -16.67 17.34
CA TRP A 32 11.13 -17.32 18.59
C TRP A 32 10.20 -18.51 18.33
N ASP A 33 10.71 -19.70 18.60
CA ASP A 33 9.93 -20.94 18.66
C ASP A 33 9.20 -21.01 20.00
N ILE A 34 7.97 -20.50 20.03
CA ILE A 34 7.15 -20.41 21.25
C ILE A 34 6.77 -21.80 21.74
N ALA A 35 6.51 -22.72 20.80
CA ALA A 35 6.20 -24.12 21.02
C ALA A 35 6.65 -24.94 19.81
N GLU A 36 6.60 -26.28 19.89
CA GLU A 36 7.02 -27.21 18.82
C GLU A 36 6.43 -26.89 17.45
N ASN A 37 5.21 -26.37 17.40
CA ASN A 37 4.50 -26.07 16.15
C ASN A 37 4.06 -24.60 16.05
N LEU A 38 4.63 -23.71 16.87
CA LEU A 38 4.27 -22.31 16.91
C LEU A 38 5.54 -21.45 16.84
N ASN A 39 5.73 -20.82 15.72
CA ASN A 39 6.88 -19.95 15.45
C ASN A 39 6.40 -18.49 15.30
N PHE A 40 7.15 -17.57 15.89
CA PHE A 40 6.97 -16.13 15.77
C PHE A 40 8.26 -15.49 15.27
N THR A 41 8.10 -14.57 14.29
CA THR A 41 9.21 -13.74 13.83
C THR A 41 8.84 -12.26 13.91
N MET A 42 9.83 -11.45 14.21
CA MET A 42 9.72 -10.00 14.26
C MET A 42 10.98 -9.38 13.67
N ASP A 43 10.79 -8.48 12.72
CA ASP A 43 11.86 -7.73 12.05
C ASP A 43 11.56 -6.24 12.15
N TYR A 44 12.29 -5.52 13.02
CA TYR A 44 12.29 -4.06 13.02
C TYR A 44 13.31 -3.55 12.02
N TRP A 45 12.90 -2.62 11.16
CA TRP A 45 13.75 -2.08 10.12
C TRP A 45 13.66 -0.57 10.02
N THR A 46 14.76 0.05 9.60
CA THR A 46 14.87 1.47 9.32
C THR A 46 15.69 1.70 8.06
N ILE A 47 15.26 2.64 7.25
CA ILE A 47 15.91 3.03 6.01
C ILE A 47 16.02 4.56 6.01
N ASP A 48 17.25 5.07 5.82
CA ASP A 48 17.53 6.50 5.66
C ASP A 48 18.03 6.73 4.24
N TYR A 49 17.20 7.35 3.42
CA TYR A 49 17.54 7.73 2.05
C TYR A 49 18.05 9.16 2.02
N LYS A 50 19.08 9.39 1.18
CA LYS A 50 19.54 10.71 0.79
C LYS A 50 19.47 10.83 -0.72
N ASP A 51 19.16 12.02 -1.18
CA ASP A 51 19.11 12.37 -2.61
C ASP A 51 18.18 11.43 -3.40
N ARG A 52 17.06 11.01 -2.78
CA ARG A 52 16.07 10.14 -3.42
C ARG A 52 15.47 10.85 -4.64
N LEU A 53 15.41 10.14 -5.77
CA LEU A 53 14.84 10.71 -6.99
C LEU A 53 13.32 10.76 -6.89
N GLU A 54 12.79 11.97 -6.99
CA GLU A 54 11.35 12.24 -7.01
C GLU A 54 10.97 13.05 -8.24
N LEU A 55 9.71 12.87 -8.68
CA LEU A 55 9.15 13.67 -9.76
C LEU A 55 8.34 14.83 -9.17
N GLU A 56 8.58 16.03 -9.66
CA GLU A 56 7.79 17.20 -9.28
C GLU A 56 6.30 16.98 -9.55
N GLY A 57 5.46 17.37 -8.58
CA GLY A 57 4.02 17.35 -8.74
C GLY A 57 3.52 18.48 -9.63
N ALA A 58 2.93 18.18 -10.78
CA ALA A 58 2.37 19.19 -11.69
C ALA A 58 1.35 20.11 -10.98
N GLN A 59 0.54 19.55 -10.07
CA GLN A 59 -0.43 20.31 -9.28
C GLN A 59 0.25 21.24 -8.28
N THR A 60 1.35 20.80 -7.67
CA THR A 60 2.15 21.60 -6.73
C THR A 60 2.80 22.76 -7.46
N LYS A 61 3.40 22.51 -8.63
CA LYS A 61 3.96 23.58 -9.48
C LYS A 61 2.92 24.61 -9.87
N LEU A 62 1.73 24.16 -10.28
CA LEU A 62 0.65 25.06 -10.68
C LEU A 62 0.15 25.91 -9.50
N PHE A 63 0.15 25.38 -8.29
CA PHE A 63 -0.27 26.15 -7.09
C PHE A 63 0.81 27.11 -6.61
N SER A 64 2.08 26.73 -6.66
CA SER A 64 3.19 27.58 -6.20
C SER A 64 3.46 28.73 -7.16
N ASP A 65 3.41 28.48 -8.47
CA ASP A 65 3.60 29.49 -9.51
C ASP A 65 2.67 29.26 -10.72
N PRO A 66 1.42 29.76 -10.67
CA PRO A 66 0.42 29.52 -11.71
C PRO A 66 0.78 30.05 -13.10
N ASN A 67 1.73 30.97 -13.19
CA ASN A 67 2.17 31.60 -14.44
C ASN A 67 3.68 31.46 -14.65
N GLY A 68 4.32 30.55 -13.94
CA GLY A 68 5.74 30.27 -14.03
C GLY A 68 6.16 29.69 -15.39
N PRO A 69 7.47 29.57 -15.64
CA PRO A 69 8.02 29.14 -16.93
C PRO A 69 7.63 27.71 -17.30
N ASP A 70 7.29 26.89 -16.30
CA ASP A 70 6.85 25.49 -16.47
C ASP A 70 5.36 25.36 -16.79
N VAL A 71 4.60 26.46 -16.74
CA VAL A 71 3.15 26.47 -16.96
C VAL A 71 2.85 27.09 -18.32
N THR A 72 2.38 26.27 -19.26
CA THR A 72 2.03 26.74 -20.61
C THR A 72 0.53 27.02 -20.69
N ARG A 73 0.19 28.24 -21.12
CA ARG A 73 -1.17 28.68 -21.39
C ARG A 73 -1.32 29.06 -22.86
N ASN A 74 -2.50 28.88 -23.43
CA ASN A 74 -2.81 29.36 -24.77
C ASN A 74 -3.10 30.88 -24.77
N GLN A 75 -3.36 31.41 -25.94
CA GLN A 75 -3.67 32.87 -26.15
C GLN A 75 -4.94 33.33 -25.38
N PHE A 76 -5.76 32.42 -24.91
CA PHE A 76 -6.96 32.71 -24.13
C PHE A 76 -6.74 32.52 -22.62
N GLY A 77 -5.51 32.31 -22.16
CA GLY A 77 -5.16 32.07 -20.77
C GLY A 77 -5.49 30.66 -20.24
N THR A 78 -5.99 29.76 -21.10
CA THR A 78 -6.31 28.37 -20.71
C THR A 78 -5.05 27.57 -20.50
N LEU A 79 -4.98 26.82 -19.40
CA LEU A 79 -3.87 25.91 -19.10
C LEU A 79 -3.82 24.79 -20.15
N VAL A 80 -2.65 24.59 -20.77
CA VAL A 80 -2.41 23.60 -21.83
C VAL A 80 -1.46 22.51 -21.37
N ALA A 81 -0.35 22.90 -20.73
CA ALA A 81 0.65 21.97 -20.26
C ALA A 81 1.35 22.45 -18.99
N VAL A 82 1.88 21.49 -18.22
CA VAL A 82 2.79 21.73 -17.11
C VAL A 82 4.02 20.86 -17.30
N ASN A 83 5.21 21.48 -17.30
CA ASN A 83 6.48 20.76 -17.31
C ASN A 83 6.84 20.33 -15.89
N THR A 84 7.23 19.07 -15.73
CA THR A 84 7.72 18.50 -14.49
C THR A 84 9.09 17.89 -14.73
N THR A 85 9.97 17.97 -13.74
CA THR A 85 11.30 17.39 -13.81
C THR A 85 11.56 16.51 -12.58
N PHE A 86 12.55 15.63 -12.67
CA PHE A 86 13.03 14.88 -11.52
C PHE A 86 13.96 15.78 -10.69
N PHE A 87 13.91 15.60 -9.38
CA PHE A 87 14.79 16.27 -8.43
C PHE A 87 15.27 15.29 -7.36
N ASN A 88 16.35 15.62 -6.67
CA ASN A 88 16.81 14.88 -5.51
C ASN A 88 16.07 15.38 -4.26
N GLU A 89 15.30 14.52 -3.63
CA GLU A 89 14.72 14.82 -2.33
C GLU A 89 15.78 14.62 -1.25
N GLU A 90 16.05 15.65 -0.47
CA GLU A 90 17.19 15.75 0.44
C GLU A 90 17.28 14.56 1.40
N ARG A 91 16.17 14.17 2.03
CA ARG A 91 16.13 13.05 2.97
C ARG A 91 14.75 12.40 3.07
N THR A 92 14.71 11.09 3.11
CA THR A 92 13.52 10.31 3.43
C THR A 92 13.86 9.27 4.48
N GLU A 93 13.18 9.27 5.62
CA GLU A 93 13.32 8.24 6.64
C GLU A 93 12.10 7.32 6.65
N VAL A 94 12.34 6.00 6.61
CA VAL A 94 11.28 5.00 6.69
C VAL A 94 11.57 4.04 7.84
N LYS A 95 10.58 3.78 8.71
CA LYS A 95 10.70 2.86 9.84
C LYS A 95 9.47 2.00 9.95
N GLY A 96 9.67 0.73 10.22
CA GLY A 96 8.56 -0.20 10.39
C GLY A 96 8.96 -1.48 11.09
N ILE A 97 7.97 -2.35 11.24
CA ILE A 97 8.12 -3.67 11.82
C ILE A 97 7.31 -4.67 10.99
N ASP A 98 7.95 -5.80 10.67
CA ASP A 98 7.29 -6.96 10.09
C ASP A 98 7.14 -8.03 11.15
N LEU A 99 5.93 -8.59 11.24
CA LEU A 99 5.56 -9.65 12.18
C LEU A 99 5.06 -10.85 11.40
N SER A 100 5.47 -12.05 11.81
CA SER A 100 4.93 -13.28 11.27
C SER A 100 4.67 -14.28 12.41
N LEU A 101 3.52 -14.93 12.35
CA LEU A 101 3.14 -16.02 13.23
C LEU A 101 2.78 -17.21 12.35
N SER A 102 3.40 -18.37 12.60
CA SER A 102 3.09 -19.63 11.93
C SER A 102 2.74 -20.69 12.95
N TYR A 103 1.63 -21.38 12.73
CA TYR A 103 1.18 -22.46 13.57
C TYR A 103 0.73 -23.64 12.73
N PHE A 104 1.26 -24.82 12.99
CA PHE A 104 0.86 -26.07 12.35
C PHE A 104 0.39 -27.07 13.41
N LYS A 105 -0.73 -27.74 13.15
CA LYS A 105 -1.21 -28.82 14.00
C LYS A 105 -1.81 -29.95 13.17
N GLU A 106 -1.29 -31.15 13.36
CA GLU A 106 -1.85 -32.37 12.83
C GLU A 106 -2.61 -33.11 13.92
N THR A 107 -3.74 -33.68 13.56
CA THR A 107 -4.60 -34.49 14.45
C THR A 107 -5.13 -35.71 13.72
N GLU A 108 -5.22 -36.85 14.40
CA GLU A 108 -5.71 -38.08 13.80
C GLU A 108 -7.20 -38.05 13.41
N LYS A 109 -7.99 -37.21 14.08
CA LYS A 109 -9.47 -37.24 13.92
C LYS A 109 -10.01 -36.17 13.01
N ILE A 110 -9.42 -34.98 13.00
CA ILE A 110 -9.95 -33.80 12.30
C ILE A 110 -8.97 -33.23 11.26
N GLY A 111 -7.89 -33.97 10.95
CA GLY A 111 -6.92 -33.58 9.94
C GLY A 111 -5.90 -32.55 10.44
N SER A 112 -5.32 -31.79 9.54
CA SER A 112 -4.26 -30.83 9.84
C SER A 112 -4.70 -29.39 9.59
N PHE A 113 -4.16 -28.49 10.40
CA PHE A 113 -4.35 -27.03 10.32
C PHE A 113 -3.00 -26.37 10.12
N ASP A 114 -2.94 -25.46 9.16
CA ASP A 114 -1.81 -24.59 8.91
C ASP A 114 -2.29 -23.13 8.95
N LEU A 115 -1.81 -22.37 9.93
CA LEU A 115 -2.13 -20.96 10.11
C LEU A 115 -0.87 -20.13 9.90
N SER A 116 -0.96 -19.14 9.03
CA SER A 116 0.09 -18.13 8.82
C SER A 116 -0.52 -16.73 8.89
N ILE A 117 0.00 -15.89 9.77
CA ILE A 117 -0.38 -14.48 9.89
C ILE A 117 0.86 -13.64 9.65
N LYS A 118 0.78 -12.68 8.71
CA LYS A 118 1.86 -11.75 8.41
C LYS A 118 1.32 -10.32 8.49
N ALA A 119 2.04 -9.46 9.19
CA ALA A 119 1.66 -8.07 9.35
C ALA A 119 2.88 -7.16 9.16
N THR A 120 2.67 -6.05 8.44
CA THR A 120 3.63 -4.94 8.36
C THR A 120 3.00 -3.72 9.01
N ASN A 121 3.68 -3.17 10.02
CA ASN A 121 3.29 -1.90 10.63
C ASN A 121 4.34 -0.84 10.31
N LEU A 122 3.93 0.17 9.56
CA LEU A 122 4.75 1.32 9.19
C LEU A 122 4.63 2.38 10.29
N PHE A 123 5.72 2.71 10.97
CA PHE A 123 5.75 3.73 12.03
C PHE A 123 5.93 5.12 11.45
N ASP A 124 6.97 5.27 10.63
CA ASP A 124 7.36 6.53 10.04
C ASP A 124 7.61 6.38 8.54
N PHE A 125 7.20 7.38 7.80
CA PHE A 125 7.62 7.72 6.46
C PHE A 125 7.79 9.24 6.45
N LEU A 126 8.98 9.70 6.83
CA LEU A 126 9.28 11.11 6.99
C LEU A 126 9.87 11.65 5.69
N THR A 127 9.30 12.72 5.19
CA THR A 127 9.83 13.45 4.04
C THR A 127 9.84 14.94 4.32
N PRO A 128 10.67 15.72 3.65
CA PRO A 128 10.68 17.17 3.77
C PRO A 128 9.34 17.79 3.35
N ASP A 129 8.97 18.87 4.01
CA ASP A 129 7.88 19.79 3.63
C ASP A 129 8.35 21.20 4.01
N GLY A 130 9.10 21.85 3.12
CA GLY A 130 9.92 23.02 3.43
C GLY A 130 11.04 22.64 4.40
N GLU A 131 11.16 23.37 5.50
CA GLU A 131 12.20 23.12 6.52
C GLU A 131 11.82 22.05 7.55
N VAL A 132 10.66 21.41 7.43
CA VAL A 132 10.12 20.51 8.43
C VAL A 132 9.98 19.09 7.86
N MET A 133 10.41 18.07 8.61
CA MET A 133 10.13 16.66 8.29
C MET A 133 8.71 16.30 8.71
N VAL A 134 7.91 15.80 7.76
CA VAL A 134 6.49 15.44 7.98
C VAL A 134 6.30 13.94 7.83
N ASN A 135 5.64 13.31 8.81
CA ASN A 135 5.26 11.90 8.72
C ASN A 135 4.05 11.72 7.80
N ARG A 136 4.25 10.93 6.74
CA ARG A 136 3.24 10.66 5.71
C ARG A 136 2.40 9.40 5.97
N VAL A 137 2.70 8.63 7.02
CA VAL A 137 1.98 7.40 7.37
C VAL A 137 0.53 7.68 7.77
N GLY A 138 -0.38 6.83 7.34
CA GLY A 138 -1.82 6.99 7.55
C GLY A 138 -2.44 8.09 6.70
N ARG A 139 -1.79 8.49 5.60
CA ARG A 139 -2.25 9.57 4.72
C ARG A 139 -2.12 9.19 3.24
N PHE A 140 -3.01 9.72 2.41
CA PHE A 140 -2.82 9.85 0.98
C PHE A 140 -2.32 11.26 0.69
N ASN A 141 -1.06 11.35 0.29
CA ASN A 141 -0.34 12.61 0.17
C ASN A 141 -0.37 13.09 -1.29
N TYR A 142 -1.53 13.53 -1.74
CA TYR A 142 -1.83 13.86 -3.13
C TYR A 142 -0.84 14.82 -3.79
N ALA A 143 -0.32 15.78 -3.04
CA ALA A 143 0.57 16.81 -3.58
C ALA A 143 2.07 16.42 -3.55
N ALA A 144 2.48 15.61 -2.58
CA ALA A 144 3.90 15.25 -2.37
C ALA A 144 4.21 13.82 -2.81
N HIS A 145 3.30 12.88 -2.54
CA HIS A 145 3.46 11.46 -2.89
C HIS A 145 2.11 10.92 -3.36
N THR A 146 2.06 10.40 -4.56
CA THR A 146 0.82 9.92 -5.19
C THR A 146 0.34 8.57 -4.67
N HIS A 147 0.84 8.12 -3.51
CA HIS A 147 0.49 6.83 -2.91
C HIS A 147 -0.10 6.98 -1.53
N SER A 148 -1.07 6.14 -1.21
CA SER A 148 -1.53 5.97 0.17
C SER A 148 -0.51 5.16 0.97
N LEU A 149 -0.27 5.57 2.23
CA LEU A 149 0.63 4.90 3.16
C LEU A 149 -0.15 4.43 4.39
N PRO A 150 -0.98 3.37 4.27
CA PRO A 150 -1.69 2.83 5.43
C PRO A 150 -0.70 2.34 6.48
N ARG A 151 -1.04 2.53 7.77
CA ARG A 151 -0.16 2.19 8.89
C ARG A 151 0.02 0.69 9.03
N LEU A 152 -1.07 -0.08 8.90
CA LEU A 152 -1.08 -1.53 9.09
C LEU A 152 -1.59 -2.23 7.83
N LYS A 153 -0.87 -3.25 7.40
CA LYS A 153 -1.33 -4.27 6.45
C LYS A 153 -1.16 -5.64 7.09
N LEU A 154 -2.18 -6.49 6.96
CA LEU A 154 -2.16 -7.83 7.50
C LEU A 154 -2.72 -8.82 6.49
N ASN A 155 -2.07 -9.98 6.40
CA ASN A 155 -2.56 -11.13 5.65
C ASN A 155 -2.61 -12.33 6.60
N ALA A 156 -3.73 -13.04 6.62
CA ALA A 156 -3.92 -14.27 7.38
C ALA A 156 -4.33 -15.38 6.41
N PHE A 157 -3.71 -16.54 6.56
CA PHE A 157 -3.95 -17.74 5.77
C PHE A 157 -4.25 -18.88 6.74
N LEU A 158 -5.37 -19.53 6.59
CA LEU A 158 -5.72 -20.74 7.33
C LEU A 158 -6.05 -21.83 6.32
N ASP A 159 -5.24 -22.87 6.29
CA ASP A 159 -5.52 -24.10 5.57
C ASP A 159 -5.95 -25.19 6.55
N TRP A 160 -7.09 -25.81 6.28
CA TRP A 160 -7.55 -27.02 6.94
C TRP A 160 -7.60 -28.16 5.94
N THR A 161 -6.80 -29.21 6.18
CA THR A 161 -6.79 -30.41 5.33
C THR A 161 -7.44 -31.57 6.08
N TYR A 162 -8.50 -32.14 5.50
CA TYR A 162 -9.18 -33.31 6.01
C TYR A 162 -9.34 -34.37 4.91
N GLY A 163 -8.71 -35.50 5.08
CA GLY A 163 -8.62 -36.53 4.04
C GLY A 163 -7.97 -35.93 2.77
N ASN A 164 -8.64 -36.08 1.64
CA ASN A 164 -8.16 -35.59 0.34
C ASN A 164 -8.70 -34.19 0.00
N THR A 165 -9.19 -33.44 0.98
CA THR A 165 -9.77 -32.11 0.75
C THR A 165 -9.03 -31.07 1.60
N ARG A 166 -8.61 -29.95 0.95
CA ARG A 166 -8.08 -28.76 1.60
C ARG A 166 -9.11 -27.65 1.51
N TYR A 167 -9.37 -27.00 2.63
CA TYR A 167 -10.18 -25.81 2.75
C TYR A 167 -9.26 -24.66 3.14
N SER A 168 -9.33 -23.54 2.40
CA SER A 168 -8.48 -22.37 2.62
C SER A 168 -9.35 -21.16 2.94
N LEU A 169 -8.94 -20.40 3.97
CA LEU A 169 -9.48 -19.08 4.29
C LEU A 169 -8.33 -18.08 4.25
N ILE A 170 -8.49 -17.03 3.44
CA ILE A 170 -7.51 -15.96 3.30
C ILE A 170 -8.16 -14.67 3.73
N GLY A 171 -7.60 -14.01 4.75
CA GLY A 171 -7.99 -12.68 5.19
C GLY A 171 -6.95 -11.64 4.82
N ARG A 172 -7.37 -10.52 4.22
CA ARG A 172 -6.50 -9.39 3.87
C ARG A 172 -7.05 -8.11 4.49
N TYR A 173 -6.26 -7.48 5.32
CA TYR A 173 -6.58 -6.22 5.98
C TYR A 173 -5.64 -5.12 5.58
N VAL A 174 -6.20 -3.94 5.29
CA VAL A 174 -5.47 -2.69 5.08
C VAL A 174 -6.11 -1.63 5.97
N ASP A 175 -5.27 -0.97 6.77
CA ASP A 175 -5.72 0.11 7.66
C ASP A 175 -6.23 1.30 6.87
N GLY A 176 -7.18 2.04 7.48
CA GLY A 176 -7.70 3.26 6.92
C GLY A 176 -6.67 4.39 6.92
N TYR A 177 -6.92 5.41 6.12
CA TYR A 177 -6.04 6.56 6.02
C TYR A 177 -6.82 7.84 5.74
N LYS A 178 -6.16 8.98 5.90
CA LYS A 178 -6.72 10.29 5.60
C LYS A 178 -6.26 10.78 4.22
N ASN A 179 -7.19 11.09 3.34
CA ASN A 179 -6.90 11.78 2.09
C ASN A 179 -6.67 13.27 2.37
N LEU A 180 -5.50 13.79 2.02
CA LEU A 180 -5.14 15.19 2.25
C LEU A 180 -5.69 16.15 1.17
N ARG A 181 -6.42 15.64 0.20
CA ARG A 181 -7.07 16.48 -0.80
C ARG A 181 -8.08 17.41 -0.13
N VAL A 182 -8.08 18.67 -0.53
CA VAL A 182 -9.07 19.64 -0.09
C VAL A 182 -10.46 19.22 -0.59
N ILE A 183 -11.39 19.03 0.33
CA ILE A 183 -12.79 18.72 0.00
C ILE A 183 -13.56 20.05 -0.09
N PRO A 184 -14.29 20.30 -1.20
CA PRO A 184 -15.15 21.48 -1.31
C PRO A 184 -16.19 21.53 -0.17
N GLU A 185 -16.50 22.73 0.32
CA GLU A 185 -17.41 22.94 1.43
C GLU A 185 -18.80 22.34 1.18
N ALA A 186 -19.30 22.46 -0.06
CA ALA A 186 -20.55 21.84 -0.48
C ALA A 186 -20.54 20.31 -0.34
N SER A 187 -19.39 19.65 -0.54
CA SER A 187 -19.25 18.20 -0.37
C SER A 187 -19.21 17.83 1.11
N LEU A 188 -18.54 18.62 1.96
CA LEU A 188 -18.56 18.43 3.42
C LEU A 188 -19.99 18.55 3.97
N ALA A 189 -20.77 19.51 3.48
CA ALA A 189 -22.18 19.68 3.86
C ALA A 189 -23.05 18.48 3.49
N ASN A 190 -22.67 17.71 2.45
CA ASN A 190 -23.33 16.47 2.03
C ASN A 190 -22.75 15.20 2.70
N GLY A 191 -21.95 15.34 3.76
CA GLY A 191 -21.43 14.24 4.55
C GLY A 191 -20.18 13.58 3.99
N TYR A 192 -19.58 14.08 2.91
CA TYR A 192 -18.31 13.57 2.43
C TYR A 192 -17.20 13.89 3.44
N THR A 193 -16.32 12.92 3.66
CA THR A 193 -15.17 13.08 4.56
C THR A 193 -13.87 12.79 3.80
N ASN A 194 -12.76 13.25 4.36
CA ASN A 194 -11.44 12.91 3.84
C ASN A 194 -10.84 11.65 4.50
N LYS A 195 -11.67 10.87 5.22
CA LYS A 195 -11.27 9.59 5.79
C LYS A 195 -11.63 8.47 4.83
N VAL A 196 -10.67 7.64 4.51
CA VAL A 196 -10.86 6.36 3.83
C VAL A 196 -10.84 5.30 4.90
N GLY A 197 -11.90 4.48 4.98
CA GLY A 197 -12.05 3.43 6.00
C GLY A 197 -10.99 2.34 5.86
N SER A 198 -10.88 1.48 6.86
CA SER A 198 -10.11 0.24 6.74
C SER A 198 -10.84 -0.74 5.83
N PHE A 199 -10.09 -1.63 5.18
CA PHE A 199 -10.61 -2.61 4.25
C PHE A 199 -10.20 -4.01 4.68
N LEU A 200 -11.19 -4.91 4.86
CA LEU A 200 -10.97 -6.30 5.26
C LEU A 200 -11.73 -7.22 4.31
N VAL A 201 -11.00 -8.05 3.58
CA VAL A 201 -11.55 -8.98 2.58
C VAL A 201 -11.21 -10.40 2.94
N PHE A 202 -12.15 -11.31 2.73
CA PHE A 202 -11.96 -12.74 2.88
C PHE A 202 -12.18 -13.48 1.56
N ASP A 203 -11.25 -14.37 1.24
CA ASP A 203 -11.42 -15.36 0.18
C ASP A 203 -11.54 -16.73 0.80
N ILE A 204 -12.36 -17.58 0.20
CA ILE A 204 -12.58 -18.96 0.62
C ILE A 204 -12.32 -19.89 -0.57
N ALA A 205 -11.60 -20.98 -0.35
CA ALA A 205 -11.39 -21.98 -1.37
C ALA A 205 -11.53 -23.40 -0.80
N ALA A 206 -11.88 -24.32 -1.67
CA ALA A 206 -11.83 -25.76 -1.39
C ALA A 206 -11.22 -26.48 -2.58
N VAL A 207 -10.27 -27.38 -2.30
CA VAL A 207 -9.58 -28.18 -3.31
C VAL A 207 -9.65 -29.64 -2.87
N ARG A 208 -10.14 -30.51 -3.76
CA ARG A 208 -10.21 -31.95 -3.52
C ARG A 208 -9.38 -32.72 -4.52
N LEU A 209 -8.53 -33.60 -4.02
CA LEU A 209 -7.81 -34.59 -4.79
C LEU A 209 -8.63 -35.88 -4.89
N ILE A 210 -8.85 -36.38 -6.09
CA ILE A 210 -9.57 -37.62 -6.38
C ILE A 210 -8.59 -38.55 -7.10
N GLU A 211 -8.34 -39.71 -6.57
CA GLU A 211 -7.44 -40.72 -7.12
C GLU A 211 -8.24 -41.79 -7.87
N PHE A 212 -7.86 -42.07 -9.11
CA PHE A 212 -8.43 -43.12 -9.95
C PHE A 212 -7.29 -44.02 -10.45
N LYS A 213 -7.08 -45.17 -9.85
CA LYS A 213 -6.03 -46.11 -10.23
C LYS A 213 -4.66 -45.36 -10.38
N ASP A 214 -4.23 -45.14 -11.63
CA ASP A 214 -2.95 -44.50 -11.97
C ASP A 214 -3.12 -43.01 -12.34
N GLN A 215 -4.27 -42.43 -12.14
CA GLN A 215 -4.58 -41.03 -12.49
C GLN A 215 -5.05 -40.26 -11.27
N GLN A 216 -4.76 -38.96 -11.27
CA GLN A 216 -5.20 -38.04 -10.25
C GLN A 216 -6.01 -36.89 -10.90
N LEU A 217 -7.14 -36.57 -10.30
CA LEU A 217 -7.96 -35.41 -10.66
C LEU A 217 -8.02 -34.44 -9.50
N THR A 218 -7.67 -33.21 -9.74
CA THR A 218 -7.82 -32.13 -8.77
C THR A 218 -9.01 -31.25 -9.14
N LEU A 219 -9.98 -31.14 -8.23
CA LEU A 219 -11.11 -30.23 -8.38
C LEU A 219 -11.00 -29.11 -7.37
N GLY A 220 -11.14 -27.87 -7.83
CA GLY A 220 -11.08 -26.68 -6.99
C GLY A 220 -12.24 -25.73 -7.24
N ILE A 221 -12.71 -25.10 -6.17
CA ILE A 221 -13.66 -23.98 -6.21
C ILE A 221 -13.11 -22.86 -5.30
N SER A 222 -13.31 -21.62 -5.70
CA SER A 222 -12.95 -20.47 -4.88
C SER A 222 -13.98 -19.36 -4.99
N LEU A 223 -14.16 -18.63 -3.89
CA LEU A 223 -14.93 -17.41 -3.78
C LEU A 223 -13.98 -16.30 -3.37
N ILE A 224 -13.76 -15.34 -4.24
CA ILE A 224 -12.95 -14.17 -3.96
C ILE A 224 -13.86 -13.09 -3.41
N ASN A 225 -13.43 -12.40 -2.35
CA ASN A 225 -14.27 -11.44 -1.63
C ASN A 225 -15.60 -12.06 -1.21
N ALA A 226 -15.55 -13.14 -0.46
CA ALA A 226 -16.70 -14.02 -0.14
C ALA A 226 -17.86 -13.30 0.57
N PHE A 227 -17.63 -12.15 1.18
CA PHE A 227 -18.63 -11.34 1.87
C PHE A 227 -19.03 -10.06 1.12
N ASP A 228 -18.58 -9.90 -0.15
CA ASP A 228 -18.88 -8.78 -1.04
C ASP A 228 -18.56 -7.42 -0.40
N GLU A 229 -17.41 -7.35 0.29
CA GLU A 229 -16.95 -6.10 0.91
C GLU A 229 -16.60 -5.07 -0.16
N SER A 230 -17.20 -3.90 -0.06
CA SER A 230 -16.94 -2.79 -0.98
C SER A 230 -15.71 -2.01 -0.57
N ALA A 231 -14.91 -1.56 -1.52
CA ALA A 231 -13.79 -0.66 -1.24
C ALA A 231 -14.29 0.65 -0.62
N PRO A 232 -13.66 1.16 0.45
CA PRO A 232 -14.09 2.36 1.16
C PRO A 232 -13.87 3.67 0.36
#